data_53c5bdf835d930029f303b9c9d404f38
#
_entry.id   53c5bdf835d930029f303b9c9d404f38
#
_cell.length_a   1.000
_cell.length_b   1.000
_cell.length_c   1.000
_cell.angle_alpha   90.00
_cell.angle_beta   90.00
_cell.angle_gamma   90.00
#
_symmetry.space_group_name_H-M   'P 1'
#
loop_
_entity.id
_entity.type
_entity.pdbx_description
1 polymer ?
#
loop_
_entity_poly.entity_id
_entity_poly.type
_entity_poly.pdbx_seq_one_letter_code
_entity_poly.pdbx_strand_id
1 'polypeptide(L)'
;MCKTLGRRAHVLVADDEPEIRHVLSDLLSPLYECAAVGSAEEALERLRGGAYDLVISDIMMGGMSGLELIPRVKELTPDTVVIMISGVQTVESAINALRAGAFDYVMKPFDLHHVEAAVSRALEHHHLKAEKRRYETYLEEMVAQRTQELDGALRSLGDAYRTTLKALTSALEARDQETHGHSERVVNFSLRLGRELGLGENETRSLEFGSLLHDIGKIGVPDAILRKPAKLTEDEWVRMREHPLHGQKILRGIEFLEGAARVVAQHHERWDGSGYPVGLRGEAIDLNARIFAVADAFDAITSDRVYRAGRSYGEALAELDAYAGRQFDPRVVEAFRRVPAEEWDEIRRRSLEARERVATAARVEKVAEQLYVNSGANAMVN
;
A
#
# COMPACT_ATOMS: atom_id res chain seq x y z
N MET A 1 -16.32 25.42 36.90
CA MET A 1 -15.44 24.62 37.80
C MET A 1 -14.81 23.50 36.95
N CYS A 2 -13.64 23.76 36.35
CA CYS A 2 -12.94 22.77 35.55
C CYS A 2 -12.15 21.84 36.50
N LYS A 3 -12.72 20.68 36.85
CA LYS A 3 -11.99 19.62 37.56
C LYS A 3 -11.20 18.85 36.51
N THR A 4 -9.96 19.29 36.22
CA THR A 4 -8.97 18.46 35.56
C THR A 4 -8.71 17.23 36.40
N LEU A 5 -8.80 16.05 35.79
CA LEU A 5 -8.50 14.76 36.41
C LEU A 5 -7.08 14.78 37.03
N GLY A 6 -6.98 14.91 38.34
CA GLY A 6 -5.88 14.47 39.17
C GLY A 6 -4.68 15.40 39.37
N ARG A 7 -4.46 16.47 38.60
CA ARG A 7 -3.31 17.40 38.79
C ARG A 7 -3.82 18.85 38.89
N ARG A 8 -3.31 19.61 39.88
CA ARG A 8 -3.48 21.06 39.88
C ARG A 8 -2.68 21.70 38.78
N ALA A 9 -3.22 22.75 38.13
CA ALA A 9 -2.47 23.48 37.13
C ALA A 9 -1.31 24.24 37.77
N HIS A 10 -0.16 24.26 37.07
CA HIS A 10 1.04 24.96 37.52
C HIS A 10 1.09 26.37 36.92
N VAL A 11 1.12 27.37 37.78
CA VAL A 11 1.15 28.77 37.39
C VAL A 11 2.50 29.37 37.82
N LEU A 12 3.20 30.02 36.92
CA LEU A 12 4.42 30.77 37.20
C LEU A 12 4.12 32.27 37.17
N VAL A 13 4.44 32.96 38.24
CA VAL A 13 4.32 34.43 38.35
C VAL A 13 5.69 35.06 38.27
N ALA A 14 5.89 35.95 37.32
CA ALA A 14 7.13 36.71 37.11
C ALA A 14 6.85 38.22 37.23
N ASP A 15 7.31 38.84 38.27
CA ASP A 15 7.12 40.29 38.54
C ASP A 15 8.29 40.72 39.43
N ASP A 16 8.90 41.87 39.20
CA ASP A 16 10.00 42.37 40.03
C ASP A 16 9.55 42.97 41.36
N GLU A 17 8.26 43.35 41.48
CA GLU A 17 7.64 43.84 42.71
C GLU A 17 7.25 42.68 43.67
N PRO A 18 7.91 42.55 44.84
CA PRO A 18 7.60 41.44 45.78
C PRO A 18 6.16 41.44 46.29
N GLU A 19 5.55 42.61 46.44
CA GLU A 19 4.16 42.75 46.88
C GLU A 19 3.15 42.18 45.87
N ILE A 20 3.38 42.45 44.58
CA ILE A 20 2.54 41.91 43.50
C ILE A 20 2.67 40.38 43.43
N ARG A 21 3.91 39.86 43.51
CA ARG A 21 4.12 38.41 43.57
C ARG A 21 3.38 37.75 44.73
N HIS A 22 3.39 38.38 45.90
CA HIS A 22 2.71 37.86 47.07
C HIS A 22 1.20 37.85 46.89
N VAL A 23 0.61 38.97 46.48
CA VAL A 23 -0.82 39.11 46.24
C VAL A 23 -1.32 38.07 45.18
N LEU A 24 -0.59 37.91 44.08
CA LEU A 24 -0.97 36.94 43.03
C LEU A 24 -0.80 35.50 43.52
N SER A 25 0.26 35.19 44.27
CA SER A 25 0.45 33.87 44.86
C SER A 25 -0.64 33.53 45.88
N ASP A 26 -0.99 34.43 46.75
CA ASP A 26 -2.05 34.22 47.73
C ASP A 26 -3.43 34.02 47.09
N LEU A 27 -3.71 34.78 46.01
CA LEU A 27 -4.95 34.66 45.27
C LEU A 27 -5.08 33.28 44.57
N LEU A 28 -3.98 32.79 43.97
CA LEU A 28 -4.02 31.64 43.07
C LEU A 28 -3.69 30.31 43.77
N SER A 29 -2.88 30.31 44.86
CA SER A 29 -2.46 29.08 45.56
C SER A 29 -3.59 28.21 46.09
N PRO A 30 -4.77 28.71 46.46
CA PRO A 30 -5.88 27.85 46.86
C PRO A 30 -6.36 26.90 45.78
N LEU A 31 -6.23 27.30 44.49
CA LEU A 31 -6.73 26.57 43.31
C LEU A 31 -5.64 25.93 42.48
N TYR A 32 -4.42 26.53 42.44
CA TYR A 32 -3.32 26.17 41.53
C TYR A 32 -2.01 25.96 42.30
N GLU A 33 -1.06 25.26 41.68
CA GLU A 33 0.30 25.18 42.16
C GLU A 33 1.09 26.38 41.62
N CYS A 34 1.42 27.32 42.52
CA CYS A 34 2.03 28.58 42.13
C CYS A 34 3.53 28.59 42.48
N ALA A 35 4.33 29.06 41.51
CA ALA A 35 5.71 29.47 41.75
C ALA A 35 5.84 30.95 41.40
N ALA A 36 6.71 31.69 42.10
CA ALA A 36 6.92 33.10 41.87
C ALA A 36 8.43 33.37 41.70
N VAL A 37 8.79 34.25 40.79
CA VAL A 37 10.16 34.65 40.45
C VAL A 37 10.22 36.17 40.23
N GLY A 38 11.42 36.76 40.44
CA GLY A 38 11.63 38.21 40.39
C GLY A 38 12.09 38.76 39.02
N SER A 39 12.28 37.89 38.03
CA SER A 39 12.77 38.33 36.69
C SER A 39 12.32 37.37 35.58
N ALA A 40 12.40 37.84 34.37
CA ALA A 40 12.13 37.02 33.16
C ALA A 40 13.18 35.91 32.98
N GLU A 41 14.43 36.18 33.36
CA GLU A 41 15.53 35.21 33.29
C GLU A 41 15.25 34.01 34.23
N GLU A 42 14.88 34.30 35.49
CA GLU A 42 14.48 33.26 36.45
C GLU A 42 13.23 32.46 35.96
N ALA A 43 12.28 33.14 35.32
CA ALA A 43 11.13 32.48 34.71
C ALA A 43 11.52 31.48 33.63
N LEU A 44 12.48 31.84 32.75
CA LEU A 44 13.02 30.94 31.74
C LEU A 44 13.77 29.74 32.34
N GLU A 45 14.52 29.94 33.41
CA GLU A 45 15.18 28.84 34.13
C GLU A 45 14.17 27.86 34.73
N ARG A 46 13.10 28.37 35.34
CA ARG A 46 12.02 27.55 35.88
C ARG A 46 11.30 26.77 34.80
N LEU A 47 11.04 27.38 33.64
CA LEU A 47 10.40 26.74 32.50
C LEU A 47 11.25 25.63 31.86
N ARG A 48 12.59 25.74 31.93
CA ARG A 48 13.51 24.66 31.49
C ARG A 48 13.52 23.47 32.46
N GLY A 49 13.27 23.73 33.74
CA GLY A 49 13.31 22.70 34.79
C GLY A 49 11.94 22.07 35.11
N GLY A 50 10.85 22.61 34.63
CA GLY A 50 9.50 22.16 34.95
C GLY A 50 8.44 22.59 33.96
N ALA A 51 7.33 21.85 33.91
CA ALA A 51 6.19 22.18 33.07
C ALA A 51 5.24 23.13 33.81
N TYR A 52 4.94 24.25 33.17
CA TYR A 52 3.96 25.23 33.61
C TYR A 52 2.84 25.36 32.58
N ASP A 53 1.60 25.42 33.09
CA ASP A 53 0.42 25.55 32.24
C ASP A 53 0.15 27.02 31.88
N LEU A 54 0.53 27.93 32.79
CA LEU A 54 0.34 29.37 32.65
C LEU A 54 1.56 30.13 33.20
N VAL A 55 1.98 31.18 32.49
CA VAL A 55 2.89 32.22 32.97
C VAL A 55 2.12 33.52 33.07
N ILE A 56 2.23 34.19 34.21
CA ILE A 56 1.76 35.56 34.45
C ILE A 56 3.01 36.41 34.59
N SER A 57 3.22 37.37 33.69
CA SER A 57 4.43 38.19 33.71
C SER A 57 4.16 39.70 33.69
N ASP A 58 4.88 40.44 34.48
CA ASP A 58 4.95 41.89 34.27
C ASP A 58 5.69 42.21 32.96
N ILE A 59 5.31 43.30 32.34
CA ILE A 59 5.98 43.84 31.16
C ILE A 59 7.32 44.50 31.55
N MET A 60 7.31 45.28 32.59
CA MET A 60 8.46 46.10 33.03
C MET A 60 9.18 45.44 34.19
N MET A 61 10.15 44.59 33.85
CA MET A 61 11.06 43.99 34.83
C MET A 61 12.49 44.41 34.57
N GLY A 62 13.31 44.47 35.62
CA GLY A 62 14.74 44.72 35.45
C GLY A 62 15.38 43.64 34.60
N GLY A 63 16.14 44.03 33.56
CA GLY A 63 16.77 43.12 32.62
C GLY A 63 15.90 42.83 31.39
N MET A 64 15.57 41.58 31.11
CA MET A 64 14.66 41.16 30.01
C MET A 64 13.24 41.60 30.32
N SER A 65 12.60 42.25 29.35
CA SER A 65 11.17 42.60 29.48
C SER A 65 10.24 41.41 29.37
N GLY A 66 9.05 41.51 29.96
CA GLY A 66 7.99 40.49 29.78
C GLY A 66 7.56 40.28 28.35
N LEU A 67 7.65 41.31 27.49
CA LEU A 67 7.37 41.17 26.06
C LEU A 67 8.41 40.30 25.33
N GLU A 68 9.67 40.37 25.72
CA GLU A 68 10.74 39.52 25.19
C GLU A 68 10.70 38.10 25.74
N LEU A 69 10.04 37.90 26.90
CA LEU A 69 9.82 36.61 27.50
C LEU A 69 8.83 35.76 26.68
N ILE A 70 7.75 36.37 26.12
CA ILE A 70 6.69 35.64 25.41
C ILE A 70 7.20 34.71 24.31
N PRO A 71 7.99 35.19 23.30
CA PRO A 71 8.45 34.30 22.22
C PRO A 71 9.35 33.17 22.75
N ARG A 72 10.15 33.43 23.79
CA ARG A 72 11.02 32.41 24.41
C ARG A 72 10.25 31.35 25.16
N VAL A 73 9.16 31.73 25.85
CA VAL A 73 8.23 30.76 26.45
C VAL A 73 7.62 29.87 25.38
N LYS A 74 7.21 30.46 24.25
CA LYS A 74 6.60 29.68 23.14
C LYS A 74 7.58 28.74 22.45
N GLU A 75 8.86 29.10 22.38
CA GLU A 75 9.90 28.22 21.87
C GLU A 75 10.20 27.05 22.81
N LEU A 76 10.28 27.32 24.13
CA LEU A 76 10.59 26.31 25.15
C LEU A 76 9.40 25.39 25.44
N THR A 77 8.23 26.01 25.62
CA THR A 77 6.99 25.35 26.03
C THR A 77 5.81 25.84 25.20
N PRO A 78 5.62 25.32 23.95
CA PRO A 78 4.64 25.83 22.98
C PRO A 78 3.18 25.81 23.49
N ASP A 79 2.88 25.03 24.48
CA ASP A 79 1.53 24.89 25.04
C ASP A 79 1.28 25.84 26.21
N THR A 80 2.32 26.31 26.90
CA THR A 80 2.21 27.27 27.99
C THR A 80 1.56 28.56 27.53
N VAL A 81 0.52 28.98 28.25
CA VAL A 81 -0.18 30.23 27.98
C VAL A 81 0.47 31.36 28.77
N VAL A 82 0.50 32.57 28.20
CA VAL A 82 1.11 33.74 28.85
C VAL A 82 0.07 34.82 29.01
N ILE A 83 -0.12 35.34 30.25
CA ILE A 83 -0.86 36.56 30.57
C ILE A 83 0.15 37.65 30.94
N MET A 84 -0.04 38.83 30.38
CA MET A 84 0.78 40.00 30.77
C MET A 84 0.06 40.85 31.79
N ILE A 85 0.80 41.30 32.81
CA ILE A 85 0.33 42.31 33.74
C ILE A 85 1.21 43.57 33.58
N SER A 86 0.63 44.78 33.65
CA SER A 86 1.42 45.98 33.49
C SER A 86 0.79 47.21 34.12
N GLY A 87 1.67 48.09 34.67
CA GLY A 87 1.31 49.44 35.12
C GLY A 87 1.22 50.46 33.99
N VAL A 88 1.63 50.11 32.78
CA VAL A 88 1.59 51.02 31.60
C VAL A 88 0.18 51.06 31.04
N GLN A 89 -0.51 52.15 31.21
CA GLN A 89 -1.92 52.32 30.84
C GLN A 89 -2.10 52.82 29.40
N THR A 90 -1.41 52.20 28.42
CA THR A 90 -1.59 52.55 27.00
C THR A 90 -2.20 51.39 26.23
N VAL A 91 -3.12 51.71 25.32
CA VAL A 91 -3.74 50.70 24.42
C VAL A 91 -2.65 50.06 23.53
N GLU A 92 -1.62 50.81 23.21
CA GLU A 92 -0.49 50.32 22.40
C GLU A 92 0.30 49.21 23.09
N SER A 93 0.53 49.31 24.39
CA SER A 93 1.21 48.27 25.18
C SER A 93 0.42 46.96 25.20
N ALA A 94 -0.90 47.05 25.37
CA ALA A 94 -1.81 45.88 25.32
C ALA A 94 -1.80 45.22 23.92
N ILE A 95 -1.87 46.03 22.85
CA ILE A 95 -1.82 45.52 21.47
C ILE A 95 -0.47 44.83 21.21
N ASN A 96 0.64 45.39 21.66
CA ASN A 96 1.97 44.80 21.46
C ASN A 96 2.10 43.48 22.22
N ALA A 97 1.59 43.36 23.43
CA ALA A 97 1.57 42.12 24.20
C ALA A 97 0.79 41.01 23.46
N LEU A 98 -0.42 41.31 23.00
CA LEU A 98 -1.25 40.38 22.25
C LEU A 98 -0.60 39.97 20.91
N ARG A 99 0.02 40.93 20.18
CA ARG A 99 0.78 40.65 18.96
C ARG A 99 2.02 39.78 19.20
N ALA A 100 2.69 39.97 20.33
CA ALA A 100 3.81 39.10 20.72
C ALA A 100 3.32 37.69 21.09
N GLY A 101 2.03 37.53 21.32
CA GLY A 101 1.35 36.25 21.53
C GLY A 101 0.96 36.00 23.00
N ALA A 102 0.83 37.04 23.82
CA ALA A 102 0.10 36.90 25.08
C ALA A 102 -1.35 36.48 24.81
N PHE A 103 -1.91 35.66 25.71
CA PHE A 103 -3.30 35.27 25.66
C PHE A 103 -4.22 36.39 26.14
N ASP A 104 -3.80 37.11 27.20
CA ASP A 104 -4.56 38.18 27.79
C ASP A 104 -3.61 39.23 28.40
N TYR A 105 -4.17 40.41 28.74
CA TYR A 105 -3.45 41.54 29.29
C TYR A 105 -4.27 42.14 30.45
N VAL A 106 -3.65 42.31 31.60
CA VAL A 106 -4.27 42.87 32.83
C VAL A 106 -3.54 44.13 33.25
N MET A 107 -4.28 45.24 33.43
CA MET A 107 -3.69 46.52 33.87
C MET A 107 -3.59 46.62 35.38
N LYS A 108 -2.47 47.16 35.90
CA LYS A 108 -2.30 47.60 37.28
C LYS A 108 -2.86 49.04 37.45
N PRO A 109 -3.60 49.38 38.55
CA PRO A 109 -4.10 48.47 39.58
C PRO A 109 -5.21 47.57 39.07
N PHE A 110 -5.14 46.28 39.38
CA PHE A 110 -6.12 45.29 38.93
C PHE A 110 -7.12 44.88 40.02
N ASP A 111 -8.30 44.53 39.58
CA ASP A 111 -9.27 43.83 40.41
C ASP A 111 -8.92 42.33 40.43
N LEU A 112 -8.85 41.74 41.62
CA LEU A 112 -8.53 40.31 41.83
C LEU A 112 -9.49 39.38 41.07
N HIS A 113 -10.77 39.71 40.97
CA HIS A 113 -11.74 38.94 40.18
C HIS A 113 -11.41 38.95 38.66
N HIS A 114 -10.85 40.07 38.17
CA HIS A 114 -10.40 40.15 36.77
C HIS A 114 -9.22 39.23 36.51
N VAL A 115 -8.28 39.15 37.46
CA VAL A 115 -7.11 38.24 37.37
C VAL A 115 -7.58 36.78 37.40
N GLU A 116 -8.46 36.41 38.35
CA GLU A 116 -9.02 35.06 38.42
C GLU A 116 -9.73 34.65 37.13
N ALA A 117 -10.55 35.56 36.59
CA ALA A 117 -11.25 35.29 35.33
C ALA A 117 -10.28 35.12 34.16
N ALA A 118 -9.22 35.93 34.04
CA ALA A 118 -8.20 35.82 33.03
C ALA A 118 -7.42 34.50 33.14
N VAL A 119 -7.01 34.13 34.36
CA VAL A 119 -6.31 32.87 34.66
C VAL A 119 -7.20 31.67 34.29
N SER A 120 -8.48 31.70 34.69
CA SER A 120 -9.40 30.63 34.34
C SER A 120 -9.56 30.43 32.86
N ARG A 121 -9.74 31.51 32.08
CA ARG A 121 -9.82 31.44 30.61
C ARG A 121 -8.53 30.93 29.98
N ALA A 122 -7.38 31.39 30.49
CA ALA A 122 -6.07 30.97 29.95
C ALA A 122 -5.80 29.47 30.19
N LEU A 123 -6.11 28.96 31.37
CA LEU A 123 -5.97 27.55 31.70
C LEU A 123 -6.95 26.66 30.93
N GLU A 124 -8.18 27.12 30.72
CA GLU A 124 -9.14 26.43 29.83
C GLU A 124 -8.61 26.36 28.41
N HIS A 125 -8.09 27.48 27.87
CA HIS A 125 -7.46 27.49 26.56
C HIS A 125 -6.25 26.54 26.45
N HIS A 126 -5.38 26.55 27.47
CA HIS A 126 -4.26 25.59 27.57
C HIS A 126 -4.74 24.15 27.50
N HIS A 127 -5.75 23.81 28.30
CA HIS A 127 -6.31 22.46 28.35
C HIS A 127 -6.88 22.02 26.99
N LEU A 128 -7.71 22.87 26.36
CA LEU A 128 -8.28 22.59 25.05
C LEU A 128 -7.21 22.42 23.96
N LYS A 129 -6.17 23.26 24.00
CA LYS A 129 -5.06 23.16 23.07
C LYS A 129 -4.26 21.86 23.23
N ALA A 130 -3.99 21.46 24.49
CA ALA A 130 -3.30 20.21 24.79
C ALA A 130 -4.15 18.98 24.44
N GLU A 131 -5.47 19.04 24.67
CA GLU A 131 -6.41 17.99 24.31
C GLU A 131 -6.50 17.83 22.78
N LYS A 132 -6.63 18.96 22.07
CA LYS A 132 -6.63 18.98 20.60
C LYS A 132 -5.37 18.31 20.04
N ARG A 133 -4.19 18.68 20.54
CA ARG A 133 -2.91 18.09 20.07
C ARG A 133 -2.84 16.58 20.31
N ARG A 134 -3.27 16.12 21.49
CA ARG A 134 -3.34 14.68 21.78
C ARG A 134 -4.29 13.95 20.86
N TYR A 135 -5.43 14.57 20.56
CA TYR A 135 -6.40 13.98 19.64
C TYR A 135 -5.87 13.93 18.20
N GLU A 136 -5.19 14.98 17.74
CA GLU A 136 -4.54 15.01 16.42
C GLU A 136 -3.49 13.90 16.28
N THR A 137 -2.59 13.76 17.28
CA THR A 137 -1.59 12.67 17.29
C THR A 137 -2.26 11.29 17.28
N TYR A 138 -3.29 11.09 18.09
CA TYR A 138 -4.04 9.84 18.12
C TYR A 138 -4.70 9.50 16.78
N LEU A 139 -5.26 10.51 16.08
CA LEU A 139 -5.86 10.33 14.77
C LEU A 139 -4.78 9.96 13.71
N GLU A 140 -3.64 10.64 13.74
CA GLU A 140 -2.51 10.33 12.83
C GLU A 140 -2.03 8.90 13.00
N GLU A 141 -1.85 8.44 14.24
CA GLU A 141 -1.46 7.05 14.54
C GLU A 141 -2.53 6.07 14.06
N MET A 142 -3.82 6.36 14.31
CA MET A 142 -4.94 5.51 13.88
C MET A 142 -5.02 5.44 12.35
N VAL A 143 -4.86 6.55 11.63
CA VAL A 143 -4.86 6.58 10.17
C VAL A 143 -3.70 5.74 9.62
N ALA A 144 -2.48 5.90 10.18
CA ALA A 144 -1.33 5.12 9.77
C ALA A 144 -1.56 3.61 9.96
N GLN A 145 -2.08 3.21 11.13
CA GLN A 145 -2.39 1.81 11.43
C GLN A 145 -3.44 1.25 10.46
N ARG A 146 -4.55 1.98 10.25
CA ARG A 146 -5.63 1.53 9.36
C ARG A 146 -5.18 1.43 7.90
N THR A 147 -4.32 2.34 7.46
CA THR A 147 -3.73 2.27 6.12
C THR A 147 -2.88 1.02 5.96
N GLN A 148 -2.06 0.69 6.96
CA GLN A 148 -1.24 -0.52 6.94
C GLN A 148 -2.09 -1.81 6.97
N GLU A 149 -3.13 -1.86 7.80
CA GLU A 149 -4.08 -2.99 7.87
C GLU A 149 -4.77 -3.20 6.52
N LEU A 150 -5.25 -2.11 5.89
CA LEU A 150 -5.91 -2.14 4.59
C LEU A 150 -4.97 -2.64 3.49
N ASP A 151 -3.75 -2.13 3.43
CA ASP A 151 -2.73 -2.57 2.48
C ASP A 151 -2.41 -4.06 2.63
N GLY A 152 -2.34 -4.54 3.87
CA GLY A 152 -2.15 -5.96 4.16
C GLY A 152 -3.32 -6.81 3.67
N ALA A 153 -4.55 -6.38 3.95
CA ALA A 153 -5.76 -7.08 3.52
C ALA A 153 -5.90 -7.11 1.99
N LEU A 154 -5.62 -6.00 1.30
CA LEU A 154 -5.66 -5.92 -0.16
C LEU A 154 -4.61 -6.86 -0.81
N ARG A 155 -3.40 -6.91 -0.27
CA ARG A 155 -2.36 -7.85 -0.74
C ARG A 155 -2.81 -9.30 -0.55
N SER A 156 -3.29 -9.66 0.65
CA SER A 156 -3.77 -11.01 0.95
C SER A 156 -4.93 -11.43 0.03
N LEU A 157 -5.86 -10.51 -0.25
CA LEU A 157 -6.96 -10.74 -1.17
C LEU A 157 -6.46 -10.97 -2.60
N GLY A 158 -5.51 -10.16 -3.08
CA GLY A 158 -4.87 -10.33 -4.38
C GLY A 158 -4.17 -11.68 -4.53
N ASP A 159 -3.45 -12.13 -3.50
CA ASP A 159 -2.78 -13.43 -3.49
C ASP A 159 -3.79 -14.60 -3.46
N ALA A 160 -4.89 -14.46 -2.72
CA ALA A 160 -5.97 -15.45 -2.71
C ALA A 160 -6.62 -15.58 -4.09
N TYR A 161 -6.91 -14.48 -4.78
CA TYR A 161 -7.41 -14.51 -6.16
C TYR A 161 -6.43 -15.20 -7.11
N ARG A 162 -5.16 -14.81 -7.07
CA ARG A 162 -4.11 -15.43 -7.91
C ARG A 162 -4.02 -16.95 -7.68
N THR A 163 -4.03 -17.36 -6.43
CA THR A 163 -3.98 -18.78 -6.05
C THR A 163 -5.20 -19.55 -6.55
N THR A 164 -6.39 -18.96 -6.40
CA THR A 164 -7.64 -19.58 -6.88
C THR A 164 -7.63 -19.75 -8.40
N LEU A 165 -7.22 -18.71 -9.14
CA LEU A 165 -7.13 -18.77 -10.61
C LEU A 165 -6.09 -19.81 -11.06
N LYS A 166 -4.92 -19.90 -10.39
CA LYS A 166 -3.93 -20.96 -10.66
C LYS A 166 -4.51 -22.36 -10.43
N ALA A 167 -5.24 -22.55 -9.36
CA ALA A 167 -5.87 -23.86 -9.07
C ALA A 167 -6.89 -24.25 -10.15
N LEU A 168 -7.70 -23.29 -10.63
CA LEU A 168 -8.65 -23.52 -11.73
C LEU A 168 -7.92 -23.87 -13.03
N THR A 169 -6.86 -23.16 -13.37
CA THR A 169 -6.04 -23.46 -14.57
C THR A 169 -5.38 -24.83 -14.45
N SER A 170 -4.82 -25.19 -13.30
CA SER A 170 -4.22 -26.50 -13.09
C SER A 170 -5.22 -27.65 -13.21
N ALA A 171 -6.47 -27.45 -12.75
CA ALA A 171 -7.54 -28.44 -12.94
C ALA A 171 -7.89 -28.64 -14.42
N LEU A 172 -7.86 -27.57 -15.21
CA LEU A 172 -8.09 -27.63 -16.65
C LEU A 172 -6.93 -28.29 -17.38
N GLU A 173 -5.66 -27.94 -17.07
CA GLU A 173 -4.46 -28.55 -17.63
C GLU A 173 -4.44 -30.07 -17.38
N ALA A 174 -4.87 -30.52 -16.19
CA ALA A 174 -4.99 -31.95 -15.88
C ALA A 174 -6.00 -32.67 -16.77
N ARG A 175 -7.00 -31.95 -17.32
CA ARG A 175 -7.98 -32.48 -18.26
C ARG A 175 -7.45 -32.52 -19.69
N ASP A 176 -6.66 -31.50 -20.11
CA ASP A 176 -6.23 -31.31 -21.52
C ASP A 176 -4.95 -32.08 -21.86
N GLN A 177 -4.24 -32.70 -20.92
CA GLN A 177 -2.95 -33.36 -21.13
C GLN A 177 -1.84 -32.45 -21.68
N GLU A 178 -1.96 -31.13 -21.52
CA GLU A 178 -0.89 -30.20 -21.85
C GLU A 178 0.35 -30.43 -20.95
N THR A 179 1.51 -30.00 -21.45
CA THR A 179 2.76 -30.12 -20.69
C THR A 179 2.64 -29.34 -19.38
N HIS A 180 2.62 -30.05 -18.29
CA HIS A 180 2.52 -29.47 -16.95
C HIS A 180 3.49 -28.30 -16.75
N GLY A 181 3.00 -27.16 -16.23
CA GLY A 181 3.76 -25.94 -15.97
C GLY A 181 3.93 -25.02 -17.18
N HIS A 182 3.29 -25.32 -18.30
CA HIS A 182 3.24 -24.45 -19.48
C HIS A 182 2.68 -23.07 -19.12
N SER A 183 1.50 -23.00 -18.54
CA SER A 183 0.87 -21.72 -18.20
C SER A 183 1.76 -20.85 -17.31
N GLU A 184 2.47 -21.42 -16.33
CA GLU A 184 3.36 -20.65 -15.46
C GLU A 184 4.59 -20.09 -16.21
N ARG A 185 5.17 -20.88 -17.10
CA ARG A 185 6.30 -20.42 -17.94
C ARG A 185 5.86 -19.31 -18.88
N VAL A 186 4.73 -19.50 -19.57
CA VAL A 186 4.19 -18.50 -20.52
C VAL A 186 3.84 -17.20 -19.79
N VAL A 187 3.25 -17.26 -18.62
CA VAL A 187 3.01 -16.07 -17.78
C VAL A 187 4.32 -15.33 -17.50
N ASN A 188 5.35 -16.03 -17.03
CA ASN A 188 6.63 -15.40 -16.68
C ASN A 188 7.34 -14.82 -17.91
N PHE A 189 7.32 -15.49 -19.07
CA PHE A 189 7.85 -14.99 -20.33
C PHE A 189 7.06 -13.75 -20.80
N SER A 190 5.73 -13.79 -20.74
CA SER A 190 4.87 -12.66 -21.10
C SER A 190 5.16 -11.44 -20.24
N LEU A 191 5.28 -11.62 -18.91
CA LEU A 191 5.59 -10.54 -17.98
C LEU A 191 6.98 -9.95 -18.20
N ARG A 192 7.97 -10.77 -18.58
CA ARG A 192 9.30 -10.26 -18.95
C ARG A 192 9.26 -9.40 -20.22
N LEU A 193 8.53 -9.85 -21.23
CA LEU A 193 8.29 -9.06 -22.46
C LEU A 193 7.50 -7.79 -22.18
N GLY A 194 6.47 -7.87 -21.37
CA GLY A 194 5.67 -6.70 -20.96
C GLY A 194 6.52 -5.62 -20.30
N ARG A 195 7.45 -6.00 -19.42
CA ARG A 195 8.41 -5.06 -18.82
C ARG A 195 9.34 -4.43 -19.86
N GLU A 196 9.83 -5.22 -20.83
CA GLU A 196 10.67 -4.71 -21.92
C GLU A 196 9.94 -3.70 -22.81
N LEU A 197 8.63 -3.85 -22.95
CA LEU A 197 7.75 -2.95 -23.69
C LEU A 197 7.19 -1.80 -22.85
N GLY A 198 7.50 -1.73 -21.55
CA GLY A 198 7.10 -0.64 -20.65
C GLY A 198 5.64 -0.65 -20.27
N LEU A 199 5.00 -1.81 -20.13
CA LEU A 199 3.61 -1.92 -19.70
C LEU A 199 3.40 -1.31 -18.30
N GLY A 200 2.31 -0.57 -18.13
CA GLY A 200 1.85 -0.08 -16.84
C GLY A 200 1.28 -1.21 -15.95
N GLU A 201 0.98 -0.89 -14.68
CA GLU A 201 0.51 -1.89 -13.71
C GLU A 201 -0.78 -2.60 -14.14
N ASN A 202 -1.76 -1.87 -14.67
CA ASN A 202 -3.04 -2.44 -15.10
C ASN A 202 -2.89 -3.35 -16.31
N GLU A 203 -2.04 -2.97 -17.26
CA GLU A 203 -1.72 -3.75 -18.45
C GLU A 203 -0.95 -5.01 -18.06
N THR A 204 0.03 -4.89 -17.16
CA THR A 204 0.80 -6.02 -16.62
C THR A 204 -0.11 -7.03 -15.90
N ARG A 205 -1.06 -6.55 -15.09
CA ARG A 205 -2.05 -7.41 -14.43
C ARG A 205 -2.95 -8.11 -15.44
N SER A 206 -3.40 -7.40 -16.46
CA SER A 206 -4.22 -7.95 -17.54
C SER A 206 -3.47 -9.02 -18.33
N LEU A 207 -2.18 -8.81 -18.58
CA LEU A 207 -1.30 -9.77 -19.22
C LEU A 207 -1.08 -11.01 -18.36
N GLU A 208 -0.82 -10.83 -17.06
CA GLU A 208 -0.64 -11.94 -16.10
C GLU A 208 -1.86 -12.86 -16.09
N PHE A 209 -3.04 -12.30 -15.81
CA PHE A 209 -4.26 -13.09 -15.73
C PHE A 209 -4.72 -13.62 -17.09
N GLY A 210 -4.54 -12.85 -18.17
CA GLY A 210 -4.86 -13.29 -19.51
C GLY A 210 -4.00 -14.46 -19.95
N SER A 211 -2.70 -14.41 -19.70
CA SER A 211 -1.78 -15.51 -19.97
C SER A 211 -2.07 -16.76 -19.13
N LEU A 212 -2.44 -16.56 -17.84
CA LEU A 212 -2.80 -17.67 -16.97
C LEU A 212 -4.07 -18.37 -17.42
N LEU A 213 -5.07 -17.59 -17.88
CA LEU A 213 -6.43 -18.08 -18.19
C LEU A 213 -6.68 -18.26 -19.69
N HIS A 214 -5.64 -18.12 -20.57
CA HIS A 214 -5.83 -18.13 -22.01
C HIS A 214 -6.70 -19.28 -22.52
N ASP A 215 -6.53 -20.43 -21.95
CA ASP A 215 -7.21 -21.68 -22.32
C ASP A 215 -8.44 -22.03 -21.48
N ILE A 216 -8.90 -21.15 -20.57
CA ILE A 216 -10.04 -21.45 -19.69
C ILE A 216 -11.30 -21.87 -20.45
N GLY A 217 -11.43 -21.39 -21.68
CA GLY A 217 -12.56 -21.74 -22.54
C GLY A 217 -12.58 -23.18 -23.04
N LYS A 218 -11.48 -23.92 -22.95
CA LYS A 218 -11.41 -25.36 -23.25
C LYS A 218 -12.35 -26.19 -22.34
N ILE A 219 -12.81 -25.63 -21.24
CA ILE A 219 -13.85 -26.24 -20.39
C ILE A 219 -15.14 -26.52 -21.17
N GLY A 220 -15.44 -25.72 -22.20
CA GLY A 220 -16.60 -25.90 -23.09
C GLY A 220 -16.37 -26.90 -24.23
N VAL A 221 -15.14 -27.39 -24.42
CA VAL A 221 -14.82 -28.37 -25.48
C VAL A 221 -15.11 -29.79 -24.99
N PRO A 222 -15.87 -30.61 -25.75
CA PRO A 222 -16.13 -32.00 -25.39
C PRO A 222 -14.86 -32.85 -25.27
N ASP A 223 -14.79 -33.76 -24.29
CA ASP A 223 -13.64 -34.65 -24.07
C ASP A 223 -13.26 -35.49 -25.29
N ALA A 224 -14.26 -35.88 -26.08
CA ALA A 224 -14.05 -36.62 -27.31
C ALA A 224 -13.19 -35.86 -28.36
N ILE A 225 -13.21 -34.53 -28.31
CA ILE A 225 -12.42 -33.64 -29.16
C ILE A 225 -11.11 -33.29 -28.44
N LEU A 226 -11.19 -32.80 -27.19
CA LEU A 226 -10.06 -32.31 -26.43
C LEU A 226 -8.97 -33.39 -26.22
N ARG A 227 -9.39 -34.63 -25.94
CA ARG A 227 -8.51 -35.77 -25.63
C ARG A 227 -8.36 -36.77 -26.76
N LYS A 228 -8.72 -36.38 -28.00
CA LYS A 228 -8.65 -37.27 -29.14
C LYS A 228 -7.21 -37.68 -29.45
N PRO A 229 -6.90 -38.98 -29.49
CA PRO A 229 -5.54 -39.45 -29.74
C PRO A 229 -5.12 -39.39 -31.22
N ALA A 230 -5.94 -38.75 -32.08
CA ALA A 230 -5.70 -38.60 -33.51
C ALA A 230 -5.89 -37.13 -33.93
N LYS A 231 -5.55 -36.82 -35.18
CA LYS A 231 -5.81 -35.47 -35.76
C LYS A 231 -7.30 -35.16 -35.71
N LEU A 232 -7.63 -33.92 -35.37
CA LEU A 232 -9.02 -33.42 -35.40
C LEU A 232 -9.51 -33.33 -36.85
N THR A 233 -10.78 -33.64 -37.09
CA THR A 233 -11.47 -33.35 -38.34
C THR A 233 -11.74 -31.84 -38.46
N GLU A 234 -12.15 -31.37 -39.65
CA GLU A 234 -12.51 -29.97 -39.87
C GLU A 234 -13.64 -29.50 -38.92
N ASP A 235 -14.69 -30.31 -38.73
CA ASP A 235 -15.79 -29.98 -37.83
C ASP A 235 -15.34 -29.95 -36.36
N GLU A 236 -14.44 -30.83 -35.95
CA GLU A 236 -13.86 -30.82 -34.62
C GLU A 236 -12.95 -29.58 -34.41
N TRP A 237 -12.19 -29.19 -35.45
CA TRP A 237 -11.40 -27.96 -35.44
C TRP A 237 -12.29 -26.72 -35.30
N VAL A 238 -13.42 -26.64 -35.96
CA VAL A 238 -14.39 -25.54 -35.80
C VAL A 238 -14.75 -25.40 -34.32
N ARG A 239 -15.11 -26.50 -33.66
CA ARG A 239 -15.45 -26.48 -32.22
C ARG A 239 -14.27 -26.15 -31.32
N MET A 240 -13.07 -26.65 -31.64
CA MET A 240 -11.86 -26.34 -30.90
C MET A 240 -11.55 -24.83 -30.95
N ARG A 241 -11.70 -24.19 -32.13
CA ARG A 241 -11.45 -22.76 -32.34
C ARG A 241 -12.46 -21.83 -31.63
N GLU A 242 -13.50 -22.36 -31.03
CA GLU A 242 -14.47 -21.57 -30.24
C GLU A 242 -13.99 -21.30 -28.81
N HIS A 243 -12.96 -22.01 -28.31
CA HIS A 243 -12.54 -21.85 -26.90
C HIS A 243 -12.12 -20.42 -26.52
N PRO A 244 -11.49 -19.57 -27.38
CA PRO A 244 -11.19 -18.19 -26.99
C PRO A 244 -12.48 -17.40 -26.68
N LEU A 245 -13.54 -17.58 -27.47
CA LEU A 245 -14.82 -16.93 -27.25
C LEU A 245 -15.54 -17.50 -26.02
N HIS A 246 -15.46 -18.80 -25.79
CA HIS A 246 -15.98 -19.43 -24.57
C HIS A 246 -15.25 -18.89 -23.33
N GLY A 247 -13.92 -18.77 -23.38
CA GLY A 247 -13.12 -18.20 -22.31
C GLY A 247 -13.48 -16.75 -22.01
N GLN A 248 -13.60 -15.92 -23.05
CA GLN A 248 -14.09 -14.54 -22.91
C GLN A 248 -15.47 -14.48 -22.22
N LYS A 249 -16.39 -15.37 -22.62
CA LYS A 249 -17.73 -15.44 -22.04
C LYS A 249 -17.70 -15.82 -20.56
N ILE A 250 -16.83 -16.75 -20.16
CA ILE A 250 -16.64 -17.15 -18.75
C ILE A 250 -16.15 -15.99 -17.90
N LEU A 251 -15.23 -15.18 -18.42
CA LEU A 251 -14.63 -14.05 -17.68
C LEU A 251 -15.50 -12.78 -17.72
N ARG A 252 -16.55 -12.76 -18.54
CA ARG A 252 -17.42 -11.61 -18.73
C ARG A 252 -18.12 -11.21 -17.43
N GLY A 253 -18.10 -9.91 -17.11
CA GLY A 253 -18.73 -9.35 -15.91
C GLY A 253 -17.86 -9.40 -14.66
N ILE A 254 -16.63 -9.90 -14.77
CA ILE A 254 -15.63 -9.82 -13.71
C ILE A 254 -14.73 -8.62 -14.02
N GLU A 255 -15.02 -7.47 -13.41
CA GLU A 255 -14.43 -6.18 -13.75
C GLU A 255 -12.88 -6.21 -13.80
N PHE A 256 -12.23 -6.79 -12.79
CA PHE A 256 -10.76 -6.84 -12.74
C PHE A 256 -10.12 -7.81 -13.77
N LEU A 257 -10.91 -8.62 -14.46
CA LEU A 257 -10.49 -9.55 -15.53
C LEU A 257 -10.84 -9.07 -16.93
N GLU A 258 -11.43 -7.89 -17.11
CA GLU A 258 -11.81 -7.41 -18.46
C GLU A 258 -10.61 -7.33 -19.41
N GLY A 259 -9.45 -6.84 -18.92
CA GLY A 259 -8.22 -6.84 -19.70
C GLY A 259 -7.73 -8.26 -20.03
N ALA A 260 -7.79 -9.18 -19.07
CA ALA A 260 -7.46 -10.58 -19.27
C ALA A 260 -8.39 -11.25 -20.28
N ALA A 261 -9.68 -10.94 -20.24
CA ALA A 261 -10.67 -11.49 -21.18
C ALA A 261 -10.38 -11.10 -22.63
N ARG A 262 -9.74 -9.94 -22.89
CA ARG A 262 -9.28 -9.57 -24.23
C ARG A 262 -8.12 -10.46 -24.69
N VAL A 263 -7.14 -10.72 -23.83
CA VAL A 263 -6.06 -11.66 -24.12
C VAL A 263 -6.61 -13.06 -24.45
N VAL A 264 -7.51 -13.56 -23.59
CA VAL A 264 -8.16 -14.88 -23.76
C VAL A 264 -8.92 -14.96 -25.09
N ALA A 265 -9.62 -13.90 -25.49
CA ALA A 265 -10.35 -13.86 -26.75
C ALA A 265 -9.45 -13.82 -27.98
N GLN A 266 -8.23 -13.27 -27.86
CA GLN A 266 -7.40 -12.89 -29.01
C GLN A 266 -6.06 -13.63 -29.08
N HIS A 267 -5.75 -14.54 -28.16
CA HIS A 267 -4.44 -15.19 -28.06
C HIS A 267 -4.08 -16.06 -29.30
N HIS A 268 -5.06 -16.42 -30.10
CA HIS A 268 -4.87 -17.14 -31.39
C HIS A 268 -5.00 -16.22 -32.62
N GLU A 269 -5.20 -14.93 -32.42
CA GLU A 269 -5.13 -13.98 -33.53
C GLU A 269 -3.68 -13.86 -34.04
N ARG A 270 -3.54 -13.61 -35.34
CA ARG A 270 -2.22 -13.47 -36.01
C ARG A 270 -2.10 -12.07 -36.55
N TRP A 271 -0.88 -11.56 -36.55
CA TRP A 271 -0.60 -10.19 -36.99
C TRP A 271 -1.12 -9.89 -38.41
N ASP A 272 -1.05 -10.87 -39.33
CA ASP A 272 -1.52 -10.75 -40.70
C ASP A 272 -3.03 -10.92 -40.89
N GLY A 273 -3.79 -11.20 -39.84
CA GLY A 273 -5.25 -11.42 -39.85
C GLY A 273 -5.65 -12.83 -40.25
N SER A 274 -4.71 -13.78 -40.41
CA SER A 274 -5.02 -15.18 -40.69
C SER A 274 -5.35 -16.01 -39.46
N GLY A 275 -5.42 -15.39 -38.28
CA GLY A 275 -5.77 -16.00 -36.99
C GLY A 275 -7.26 -16.25 -36.80
N TYR A 276 -7.62 -16.62 -35.59
CA TYR A 276 -9.00 -16.83 -35.15
C TYR A 276 -9.18 -16.33 -33.71
N PRO A 277 -10.41 -16.08 -33.22
CA PRO A 277 -11.72 -16.40 -33.82
C PRO A 277 -12.27 -15.33 -34.76
N VAL A 278 -11.76 -14.10 -34.73
CA VAL A 278 -12.32 -12.95 -35.47
C VAL A 278 -11.54 -12.62 -36.72
N GLY A 279 -10.23 -12.91 -36.76
CA GLY A 279 -9.32 -12.52 -37.81
C GLY A 279 -8.86 -11.08 -37.69
N LEU A 280 -8.63 -10.61 -36.46
CA LEU A 280 -8.07 -9.28 -36.19
C LEU A 280 -6.68 -9.15 -36.78
N ARG A 281 -6.35 -7.93 -37.25
CA ARG A 281 -5.08 -7.68 -37.94
C ARG A 281 -4.29 -6.54 -37.27
N GLY A 282 -2.97 -6.74 -37.16
CA GLY A 282 -2.06 -5.69 -36.72
C GLY A 282 -2.40 -5.16 -35.33
N GLU A 283 -2.50 -3.84 -35.21
CA GLU A 283 -2.77 -3.16 -33.94
C GLU A 283 -4.23 -3.28 -33.44
N ALA A 284 -5.13 -3.86 -34.24
CA ALA A 284 -6.47 -4.20 -33.78
C ALA A 284 -6.45 -5.38 -32.77
N ILE A 285 -5.37 -6.15 -32.73
CA ILE A 285 -5.12 -7.17 -31.72
C ILE A 285 -4.60 -6.45 -30.46
N ASP A 286 -5.17 -6.75 -29.29
CA ASP A 286 -4.69 -6.21 -28.02
C ASP A 286 -3.18 -6.46 -27.82
N LEU A 287 -2.44 -5.46 -27.34
CA LEU A 287 -0.99 -5.57 -27.15
C LEU A 287 -0.61 -6.77 -26.28
N ASN A 288 -1.36 -7.02 -25.22
CA ASN A 288 -1.12 -8.14 -24.32
C ASN A 288 -1.32 -9.50 -25.02
N ALA A 289 -2.28 -9.61 -25.95
CA ALA A 289 -2.47 -10.82 -26.76
C ALA A 289 -1.29 -11.01 -27.74
N ARG A 290 -0.77 -9.94 -28.33
CA ARG A 290 0.43 -9.99 -29.19
C ARG A 290 1.68 -10.41 -28.42
N ILE A 291 1.85 -9.92 -27.17
CA ILE A 291 2.93 -10.32 -26.26
C ILE A 291 2.81 -11.80 -25.91
N PHE A 292 1.60 -12.21 -25.49
CA PHE A 292 1.31 -13.59 -25.18
C PHE A 292 1.64 -14.55 -26.32
N ALA A 293 1.24 -14.23 -27.56
CA ALA A 293 1.47 -15.08 -28.73
C ALA A 293 2.98 -15.37 -28.97
N VAL A 294 3.87 -14.40 -28.73
CA VAL A 294 5.33 -14.60 -28.82
C VAL A 294 5.83 -15.48 -27.68
N ALA A 295 5.37 -15.22 -26.44
CA ALA A 295 5.77 -15.98 -25.26
C ALA A 295 5.30 -17.45 -25.33
N ASP A 296 4.08 -17.68 -25.78
CA ASP A 296 3.51 -19.02 -25.97
C ASP A 296 4.25 -19.80 -27.05
N ALA A 297 4.51 -19.17 -28.20
CA ALA A 297 5.30 -19.78 -29.27
C ALA A 297 6.72 -20.13 -28.79
N PHE A 298 7.36 -19.23 -28.03
CA PHE A 298 8.68 -19.49 -27.46
C PHE A 298 8.67 -20.70 -26.52
N ASP A 299 7.69 -20.80 -25.62
CA ASP A 299 7.55 -21.96 -24.76
C ASP A 299 7.29 -23.24 -25.56
N ALA A 300 6.40 -23.17 -26.55
CA ALA A 300 6.07 -24.30 -27.41
C ALA A 300 7.27 -24.82 -28.23
N ILE A 301 8.17 -23.93 -28.66
CA ILE A 301 9.38 -24.30 -29.44
C ILE A 301 10.46 -24.89 -28.55
N THR A 302 10.64 -24.34 -27.33
CA THR A 302 11.77 -24.65 -26.45
C THR A 302 11.47 -25.68 -25.37
N SER A 303 10.21 -26.08 -25.19
CA SER A 303 9.81 -27.12 -24.22
C SER A 303 9.79 -28.51 -24.85
N ASP A 304 10.16 -29.53 -24.05
CA ASP A 304 10.02 -30.93 -24.44
C ASP A 304 8.54 -31.30 -24.59
N ARG A 305 8.20 -31.96 -25.68
CA ARG A 305 6.88 -32.55 -25.91
C ARG A 305 7.02 -34.05 -26.09
N VAL A 306 5.95 -34.79 -25.84
CA VAL A 306 5.95 -36.27 -25.89
C VAL A 306 6.64 -36.85 -27.13
N TYR A 307 6.62 -36.11 -28.25
CA TYR A 307 7.16 -36.55 -29.52
C TYR A 307 8.35 -35.73 -30.03
N ARG A 308 8.84 -34.76 -29.28
CA ARG A 308 9.91 -33.86 -29.75
C ARG A 308 10.66 -33.21 -28.59
N ALA A 309 11.98 -33.27 -28.58
CA ALA A 309 12.81 -32.47 -27.69
C ALA A 309 12.66 -30.97 -27.97
N GLY A 310 12.75 -30.14 -26.92
CA GLY A 310 12.80 -28.70 -27.03
C GLY A 310 14.00 -28.24 -27.85
N ARG A 311 13.82 -27.16 -28.63
CA ARG A 311 14.88 -26.55 -29.40
C ARG A 311 15.60 -25.47 -28.64
N SER A 312 16.78 -25.09 -29.10
CA SER A 312 17.60 -24.05 -28.50
C SER A 312 16.94 -22.65 -28.60
N TYR A 313 17.39 -21.72 -27.76
CA TYR A 313 17.02 -20.31 -27.88
C TYR A 313 17.26 -19.73 -29.28
N GLY A 314 18.43 -20.02 -29.85
CA GLY A 314 18.77 -19.52 -31.20
C GLY A 314 17.81 -20.00 -32.31
N GLU A 315 17.38 -21.27 -32.23
CA GLU A 315 16.40 -21.82 -33.19
C GLU A 315 15.01 -21.23 -32.94
N ALA A 316 14.64 -20.97 -31.69
CA ALA A 316 13.38 -20.32 -31.35
C ALA A 316 13.34 -18.87 -31.85
N LEU A 317 14.42 -18.11 -31.63
CA LEU A 317 14.54 -16.74 -32.11
C LEU A 317 14.48 -16.70 -33.64
N ALA A 318 15.18 -17.60 -34.35
CA ALA A 318 15.13 -17.66 -35.82
C ALA A 318 13.70 -17.93 -36.34
N GLU A 319 12.91 -18.76 -35.62
CA GLU A 319 11.52 -19.01 -35.99
C GLU A 319 10.64 -17.78 -35.72
N LEU A 320 10.77 -17.14 -34.55
CA LEU A 320 10.05 -15.90 -34.24
C LEU A 320 10.33 -14.82 -35.30
N ASP A 321 11.59 -14.65 -35.70
CA ASP A 321 12.00 -13.70 -36.74
C ASP A 321 11.38 -14.04 -38.10
N ALA A 322 11.37 -15.30 -38.49
CA ALA A 322 10.80 -15.75 -39.77
C ALA A 322 9.29 -15.50 -39.89
N TYR A 323 8.59 -15.45 -38.76
CA TYR A 323 7.15 -15.20 -38.71
C TYR A 323 6.79 -13.79 -38.21
N ALA A 324 7.76 -12.90 -37.96
CA ALA A 324 7.53 -11.49 -37.67
C ALA A 324 6.80 -10.81 -38.83
N GLY A 325 5.78 -10.02 -38.55
CA GLY A 325 4.91 -9.39 -39.55
C GLY A 325 3.86 -10.33 -40.18
N ARG A 326 3.88 -11.61 -39.82
CA ARG A 326 2.88 -12.63 -40.27
C ARG A 326 2.08 -13.14 -39.05
N GLN A 327 2.69 -13.97 -38.24
CA GLN A 327 2.08 -14.48 -37.01
C GLN A 327 2.24 -13.50 -35.85
N PHE A 328 3.44 -12.92 -35.72
CA PHE A 328 3.84 -12.11 -34.57
C PHE A 328 3.98 -10.62 -34.93
N ASP A 329 3.68 -9.76 -33.95
CA ASP A 329 3.97 -8.32 -34.02
C ASP A 329 5.50 -8.13 -34.11
N PRO A 330 6.04 -7.47 -35.15
CA PRO A 330 7.47 -7.21 -35.29
C PRO A 330 8.07 -6.45 -34.10
N ARG A 331 7.29 -5.56 -33.46
CA ARG A 331 7.77 -4.81 -32.29
C ARG A 331 7.95 -5.70 -31.06
N VAL A 332 7.08 -6.69 -30.91
CA VAL A 332 7.18 -7.65 -29.79
C VAL A 332 8.36 -8.60 -30.02
N VAL A 333 8.56 -9.06 -31.25
CA VAL A 333 9.73 -9.88 -31.60
C VAL A 333 11.04 -9.10 -31.40
N GLU A 334 11.07 -7.83 -31.75
CA GLU A 334 12.25 -6.98 -31.51
C GLU A 334 12.49 -6.77 -29.98
N ALA A 335 11.43 -6.61 -29.18
CA ALA A 335 11.56 -6.56 -27.74
C ALA A 335 12.08 -7.90 -27.18
N PHE A 336 11.62 -9.03 -27.71
CA PHE A 336 12.12 -10.35 -27.34
C PHE A 336 13.62 -10.49 -27.58
N ARG A 337 14.11 -9.98 -28.71
CA ARG A 337 15.55 -10.02 -29.10
C ARG A 337 16.43 -9.19 -28.16
N ARG A 338 15.91 -8.08 -27.60
CA ARG A 338 16.66 -7.24 -26.66
C ARG A 338 16.90 -7.89 -25.31
N VAL A 339 16.08 -8.87 -24.94
CA VAL A 339 16.23 -9.59 -23.67
C VAL A 339 17.35 -10.63 -23.81
N PRO A 340 18.35 -10.64 -22.93
CA PRO A 340 19.44 -11.63 -22.96
C PRO A 340 18.91 -13.07 -22.87
N ALA A 341 19.55 -13.99 -23.61
CA ALA A 341 19.17 -15.40 -23.63
C ALA A 341 19.18 -16.04 -22.23
N GLU A 342 20.14 -15.65 -21.41
CA GLU A 342 20.33 -16.12 -20.05
C GLU A 342 19.12 -15.79 -19.14
N GLU A 343 18.42 -14.68 -19.38
CA GLU A 343 17.22 -14.33 -18.62
C GLU A 343 16.06 -15.28 -18.93
N TRP A 344 15.92 -15.70 -20.20
CA TRP A 344 14.90 -16.68 -20.58
C TRP A 344 15.15 -18.04 -19.97
N ASP A 345 16.41 -18.47 -19.94
CA ASP A 345 16.82 -19.74 -19.30
C ASP A 345 16.62 -19.68 -17.79
N GLU A 346 16.93 -18.55 -17.17
CA GLU A 346 16.71 -18.34 -15.74
C GLU A 346 15.21 -18.40 -15.38
N ILE A 347 14.34 -17.75 -16.15
CA ILE A 347 12.90 -17.81 -15.94
C ILE A 347 12.41 -19.25 -16.03
N ARG A 348 12.87 -20.01 -17.01
CA ARG A 348 12.53 -21.43 -17.18
C ARG A 348 12.98 -22.26 -15.99
N ARG A 349 14.22 -22.10 -15.57
CA ARG A 349 14.80 -22.83 -14.43
C ARG A 349 14.00 -22.57 -13.15
N ARG A 350 13.67 -21.30 -12.85
CA ARG A 350 12.86 -20.94 -11.68
C ARG A 350 11.47 -21.56 -11.72
N SER A 351 10.83 -21.59 -12.86
CA SER A 351 9.51 -22.21 -13.01
C SER A 351 9.56 -23.73 -12.76
N LEU A 352 10.63 -24.40 -13.17
CA LEU A 352 10.85 -25.83 -12.90
C LEU A 352 11.11 -26.10 -11.40
N GLU A 353 11.98 -25.32 -10.77
CA GLU A 353 12.30 -25.43 -9.35
C GLU A 353 11.07 -25.18 -8.45
N ALA A 354 10.26 -24.14 -8.77
CA ALA A 354 9.03 -23.85 -8.04
C ALA A 354 8.07 -25.04 -8.07
N ARG A 355 7.94 -25.68 -9.21
CA ARG A 355 7.13 -26.88 -9.40
C ARG A 355 7.62 -28.07 -8.60
N GLU A 356 8.94 -28.35 -8.60
CA GLU A 356 9.52 -29.44 -7.82
C GLU A 356 9.27 -29.26 -6.32
N ARG A 357 9.34 -28.02 -5.83
CA ARG A 357 9.00 -27.69 -4.43
C ARG A 357 7.54 -28.01 -4.11
N VAL A 358 6.60 -27.63 -4.98
CA VAL A 358 5.16 -27.93 -4.79
C VAL A 358 4.90 -29.43 -4.83
N ALA A 359 5.49 -30.15 -5.79
CA ALA A 359 5.35 -31.60 -5.90
C ALA A 359 5.95 -32.35 -4.68
N THR A 360 7.07 -31.84 -4.16
CA THR A 360 7.71 -32.39 -2.96
C THR A 360 6.85 -32.14 -1.72
N ALA A 361 6.31 -30.94 -1.56
CA ALA A 361 5.41 -30.60 -0.45
C ALA A 361 4.17 -31.50 -0.45
N ALA A 362 3.52 -31.66 -1.60
CA ALA A 362 2.35 -32.54 -1.74
C ALA A 362 2.67 -34.04 -1.44
N ARG A 363 3.88 -34.49 -1.80
CA ARG A 363 4.34 -35.86 -1.42
C ARG A 363 4.52 -35.99 0.07
N VAL A 364 5.13 -35.01 0.73
CA VAL A 364 5.34 -35.01 2.19
C VAL A 364 3.99 -35.01 2.91
N GLU A 365 3.05 -34.20 2.47
CA GLU A 365 1.68 -34.13 3.04
C GLU A 365 0.96 -35.48 2.92
N LYS A 366 1.00 -36.10 1.75
CA LYS A 366 0.40 -37.43 1.52
C LYS A 366 1.02 -38.53 2.37
N VAL A 367 2.33 -38.47 2.59
CA VAL A 367 3.01 -39.42 3.48
C VAL A 367 2.62 -39.19 4.95
N ALA A 368 2.50 -37.90 5.36
CA ALA A 368 2.06 -37.56 6.71
C ALA A 368 0.61 -38.03 6.96
N GLU A 369 -0.31 -37.83 6.00
CA GLU A 369 -1.68 -38.35 6.09
C GLU A 369 -1.73 -39.87 6.18
N GLN A 370 -0.93 -40.59 5.38
CA GLN A 370 -0.84 -42.06 5.47
C GLN A 370 -0.32 -42.57 6.82
N LEU A 371 0.65 -41.85 7.37
CA LEU A 371 1.19 -42.21 8.71
C LEU A 371 0.14 -41.92 9.80
N TYR A 372 -0.62 -40.83 9.67
CA TYR A 372 -1.69 -40.49 10.63
C TYR A 372 -2.84 -41.53 10.58
N VAL A 373 -3.29 -41.93 9.40
CA VAL A 373 -4.31 -42.97 9.23
C VAL A 373 -3.85 -44.30 9.78
N ASN A 374 -2.59 -44.72 9.52
CA ASN A 374 -2.06 -45.97 10.02
C ASN A 374 -1.83 -45.96 11.54
N SER A 375 -1.50 -44.82 12.15
CA SER A 375 -1.38 -44.70 13.61
C SER A 375 -2.73 -44.74 14.33
N GLY A 376 -3.79 -44.19 13.71
CA GLY A 376 -5.17 -44.24 14.22
C GLY A 376 -5.79 -45.65 14.12
N ALA A 377 -5.46 -46.40 13.08
CA ALA A 377 -5.93 -47.78 12.92
C ALA A 377 -5.33 -48.74 13.97
N ASN A 378 -4.07 -48.52 14.40
CA ASN A 378 -3.43 -49.35 15.45
C ASN A 378 -3.93 -49.00 16.88
N ALA A 379 -4.57 -47.84 17.08
CA ALA A 379 -5.12 -47.46 18.38
C ALA A 379 -6.51 -48.03 18.66
N MET A 380 -7.19 -48.62 17.66
CA MET A 380 -8.51 -49.27 17.81
C MET A 380 -8.46 -50.80 17.90
N VAL A 381 -7.27 -51.43 17.93
CA VAL A 381 -7.11 -52.92 17.97
C VAL A 381 -6.48 -53.41 19.29
N ASN A 382 -6.32 -52.54 20.30
CA ASN A 382 -5.89 -52.95 21.63
C ASN A 382 -6.92 -52.64 22.70
#